data_fa9fb75495bce8ce6e35d9e46a444f33
#
_entry.id   fa9fb75495bce8ce6e35d9e46a444f33
#
_cell.length_a   1.000
_cell.length_b   1.000
_cell.length_c   1.000
_cell.angle_alpha   90.00
_cell.angle_beta   90.00
_cell.angle_gamma   90.00
#
_symmetry.space_group_name_H-M   'P 1'
#
loop_
_entity.id
_entity.type
_entity.pdbx_description
1 polymer ?
#
loop_
_entity_poly.entity_id
_entity_poly.type
_entity_poly.pdbx_seq_one_letter_code
_entity_poly.pdbx_strand_id
1 'polypeptide(L)'
;MLGDYIDRGSASRQVIDRLISLGSKWPMVAIMGNHEDALLRFLDTPDIGPSWTQHGGAETLASYGVTPPAGLDEDAWARTRDLLAAQLPPAHETFYRSLSPYTLAGDYLFVHAGVRPKVRLEDQTTQDLMWIRREFVECEKAIDKVVVHGHTPSEQAHVGRWRIGIDTGAYATGVLTAIRLFNEEQDILDTRAGSR
;
A
#
# COMPACT_ATOMS: atom_id res chain seq x y z
N MET A 1 -5.42 7.56 0.37
CA MET A 1 -4.72 6.52 -0.43
C MET A 1 -4.41 5.36 0.49
N LEU A 2 -4.55 4.08 0.05
CA LEU A 2 -4.60 2.91 0.95
C LEU A 2 -3.32 2.02 0.95
N GLY A 3 -2.18 2.52 0.51
CA GLY A 3 -0.93 1.76 0.48
C GLY A 3 -0.69 1.01 -0.84
N ASP A 4 0.42 0.28 -0.90
CA ASP A 4 0.89 -0.49 -2.06
C ASP A 4 1.05 0.38 -3.31
N TYR A 5 1.78 1.49 -3.16
CA TYR A 5 2.09 2.44 -4.25
C TYR A 5 3.22 1.96 -5.14
N ILE A 6 4.00 1.00 -4.67
CA ILE A 6 5.21 0.47 -5.31
C ILE A 6 5.08 -1.05 -5.52
N ASP A 7 6.10 -1.60 -6.14
CA ASP A 7 6.27 -3.01 -6.46
C ASP A 7 5.39 -3.51 -7.61
N ARG A 8 5.83 -4.59 -8.28
CA ARG A 8 5.18 -5.28 -9.41
C ARG A 8 5.01 -4.43 -10.68
N GLY A 9 4.70 -3.14 -10.53
CA GLY A 9 4.59 -2.20 -11.65
C GLY A 9 5.93 -1.53 -11.97
N SER A 10 6.18 -1.26 -13.25
CA SER A 10 7.45 -0.68 -13.73
C SER A 10 7.65 0.81 -13.40
N ALA A 11 6.64 1.49 -12.88
CA ALA A 11 6.60 2.94 -12.70
C ALA A 11 6.55 3.38 -11.22
N SER A 12 7.08 2.57 -10.28
CA SER A 12 7.02 2.84 -8.83
C SER A 12 7.54 4.24 -8.47
N ARG A 13 8.71 4.64 -8.99
CA ARG A 13 9.27 5.98 -8.79
C ARG A 13 8.31 7.08 -9.23
N GLN A 14 7.74 6.96 -10.44
CA GLN A 14 6.84 7.96 -11.01
C GLN A 14 5.51 8.06 -10.25
N VAL A 15 5.03 6.94 -9.68
CA VAL A 15 3.86 6.94 -8.78
C VAL A 15 4.14 7.79 -7.55
N ILE A 16 5.30 7.63 -6.92
CA ILE A 16 5.67 8.44 -5.74
C ILE A 16 5.84 9.92 -6.11
N ASP A 17 6.51 10.25 -7.23
CA ASP A 17 6.58 11.61 -7.76
C ASP A 17 5.17 12.21 -7.90
N ARG A 18 4.23 11.44 -8.46
CA ARG A 18 2.85 11.86 -8.65
C ARG A 18 2.11 12.09 -7.34
N LEU A 19 2.26 11.19 -6.37
CA LEU A 19 1.61 11.31 -5.05
C LEU A 19 2.12 12.53 -4.27
N ILE A 20 3.44 12.77 -4.27
CA ILE A 20 4.03 13.97 -3.66
C ILE A 20 3.48 15.23 -4.34
N SER A 21 3.44 15.26 -5.68
CA SER A 21 2.87 16.39 -6.42
C SER A 21 1.37 16.61 -6.15
N LEU A 22 0.59 15.56 -5.95
CA LEU A 22 -0.83 15.67 -5.58
C LEU A 22 -0.98 16.19 -4.15
N GLY A 23 -0.21 15.64 -3.20
CA GLY A 23 -0.24 16.05 -1.79
C GLY A 23 0.17 17.50 -1.56
N SER A 24 1.01 18.08 -2.46
CA SER A 24 1.34 19.52 -2.41
C SER A 24 0.20 20.44 -2.86
N LYS A 25 -0.80 19.90 -3.57
CA LYS A 25 -1.93 20.67 -4.13
C LYS A 25 -3.25 20.45 -3.40
N TRP A 26 -3.41 19.26 -2.83
CA TRP A 26 -4.66 18.81 -2.22
C TRP A 26 -4.41 18.17 -0.87
N PRO A 27 -5.28 18.38 0.14
CA PRO A 27 -5.22 17.61 1.37
C PRO A 27 -5.26 16.11 1.07
N MET A 28 -4.24 15.39 1.49
CA MET A 28 -4.10 13.95 1.21
C MET A 28 -3.54 13.24 2.44
N VAL A 29 -4.14 12.11 2.79
CA VAL A 29 -3.56 11.14 3.71
C VAL A 29 -3.15 9.92 2.91
N ALA A 30 -1.89 9.51 3.05
CA ALA A 30 -1.34 8.31 2.46
C ALA A 30 -1.08 7.28 3.57
N ILE A 31 -1.58 6.06 3.38
CA ILE A 31 -1.50 4.97 4.35
C ILE A 31 -0.36 4.04 3.95
N MET A 32 0.35 3.51 4.94
CA MET A 32 1.41 2.52 4.78
C MET A 32 0.84 1.19 4.32
N GLY A 33 1.33 0.67 3.20
CA GLY A 33 1.12 -0.71 2.79
C GLY A 33 2.31 -1.60 3.17
N ASN A 34 2.13 -2.91 3.06
CA ASN A 34 3.20 -3.86 3.34
C ASN A 34 4.37 -3.78 2.35
N HIS A 35 4.13 -3.27 1.14
CA HIS A 35 5.18 -3.05 0.15
C HIS A 35 6.08 -1.86 0.50
N GLU A 36 5.53 -0.76 0.99
CA GLU A 36 6.30 0.38 1.49
C GLU A 36 7.07 0.03 2.76
N ASP A 37 6.48 -0.75 3.68
CA ASP A 37 7.18 -1.28 4.86
C ASP A 37 8.38 -2.13 4.47
N ALA A 38 8.23 -3.00 3.47
CA ALA A 38 9.32 -3.83 2.96
C ALA A 38 10.46 -2.99 2.39
N LEU A 39 10.18 -1.93 1.63
CA LEU A 39 11.19 -1.00 1.13
C LEU A 39 11.94 -0.31 2.27
N LEU A 40 11.23 0.22 3.27
CA LEU A 40 11.84 0.89 4.42
C LEU A 40 12.71 -0.08 5.24
N ARG A 41 12.24 -1.31 5.46
CA ARG A 41 13.02 -2.36 6.11
C ARG A 41 14.26 -2.74 5.31
N PHE A 42 14.17 -2.78 3.97
CA PHE A 42 15.33 -3.03 3.12
C PHE A 42 16.37 -1.92 3.22
N LEU A 43 15.96 -0.66 3.33
CA LEU A 43 16.87 0.45 3.57
C LEU A 43 17.60 0.34 4.93
N ASP A 44 16.91 -0.18 5.95
CA ASP A 44 17.48 -0.38 7.28
C ASP A 44 18.33 -1.67 7.36
N THR A 45 17.85 -2.78 6.78
CA THR A 45 18.48 -4.12 6.81
C THR A 45 18.38 -4.81 5.46
N PRO A 46 19.50 -5.07 4.76
CA PRO A 46 19.51 -5.60 3.39
C PRO A 46 19.10 -7.08 3.29
N ASP A 47 19.04 -7.82 4.39
CA ASP A 47 18.73 -9.25 4.48
C ASP A 47 17.32 -9.62 3.96
N ILE A 48 16.38 -8.68 3.97
CA ILE A 48 15.06 -8.91 3.39
C ILE A 48 15.01 -8.75 1.87
N GLY A 49 16.08 -8.26 1.25
CA GLY A 49 16.15 -7.99 -0.19
C GLY A 49 15.73 -9.16 -1.08
N PRO A 50 16.26 -10.39 -0.86
CA PRO A 50 15.82 -11.57 -1.61
C PRO A 50 14.31 -11.82 -1.55
N SER A 51 13.72 -11.74 -0.38
CA SER A 51 12.28 -11.93 -0.20
C SER A 51 11.48 -10.79 -0.81
N TRP A 52 11.87 -9.55 -0.58
CA TRP A 52 11.17 -8.38 -1.13
C TRP A 52 11.15 -8.40 -2.66
N THR A 53 12.26 -8.69 -3.31
CA THR A 53 12.33 -8.73 -4.79
C THR A 53 11.47 -9.84 -5.38
N GLN A 54 11.30 -10.98 -4.71
CA GLN A 54 10.37 -12.04 -5.14
C GLN A 54 8.89 -11.62 -5.08
N HIS A 55 8.57 -10.58 -4.31
CA HIS A 55 7.21 -10.05 -4.17
C HIS A 55 6.96 -8.77 -4.96
N GLY A 56 7.88 -8.39 -5.86
CA GLY A 56 7.73 -7.25 -6.75
C GLY A 56 8.67 -6.07 -6.50
N GLY A 57 9.56 -6.18 -5.50
CA GLY A 57 10.55 -5.14 -5.21
C GLY A 57 11.62 -4.97 -6.30
N ALA A 58 11.79 -5.98 -7.18
CA ALA A 58 12.72 -5.89 -8.31
C ALA A 58 12.33 -4.77 -9.27
N GLU A 59 11.03 -4.60 -9.55
CA GLU A 59 10.49 -3.55 -10.39
C GLU A 59 10.66 -2.18 -9.73
N THR A 60 10.53 -2.11 -8.41
CA THR A 60 10.81 -0.86 -7.67
C THR A 60 12.27 -0.50 -7.74
N LEU A 61 13.20 -1.42 -7.46
CA LEU A 61 14.63 -1.20 -7.65
C LEU A 61 14.95 -0.70 -9.06
N ALA A 62 14.43 -1.38 -10.09
CA ALA A 62 14.63 -1.00 -11.49
C ALA A 62 14.11 0.42 -11.79
N SER A 63 12.98 0.83 -11.20
CA SER A 63 12.42 2.18 -11.37
C SER A 63 13.33 3.29 -10.83
N TYR A 64 14.17 2.97 -9.84
CA TYR A 64 15.22 3.84 -9.31
C TYR A 64 16.59 3.62 -9.96
N GLY A 65 16.67 2.79 -11.01
CA GLY A 65 17.92 2.53 -11.72
C GLY A 65 18.86 1.54 -11.01
N VAL A 66 18.32 0.73 -10.11
CA VAL A 66 19.08 -0.28 -9.34
C VAL A 66 18.70 -1.68 -9.81
N THR A 67 19.70 -2.53 -10.02
CA THR A 67 19.49 -3.94 -10.39
C THR A 67 19.75 -4.83 -9.17
N PRO A 68 18.81 -5.71 -8.79
CA PRO A 68 19.05 -6.65 -7.71
C PRO A 68 20.13 -7.67 -8.09
N PRO A 69 20.95 -8.15 -7.13
CA PRO A 69 21.96 -9.16 -7.39
C PRO A 69 21.32 -10.53 -7.66
N ALA A 70 22.05 -11.38 -8.34
CA ALA A 70 21.69 -12.79 -8.44
C ALA A 70 22.08 -13.53 -7.14
N GLY A 71 21.16 -14.31 -6.58
CA GLY A 71 21.40 -15.14 -5.40
C GLY A 71 21.30 -14.42 -4.05
N LEU A 72 21.94 -14.99 -3.03
CA LEU A 72 21.76 -14.62 -1.62
C LEU A 72 23.03 -14.04 -0.97
N ASP A 73 23.98 -13.54 -1.76
CA ASP A 73 25.23 -12.94 -1.27
C ASP A 73 24.90 -11.66 -0.45
N GLU A 74 25.17 -11.70 0.85
CA GLU A 74 24.85 -10.62 1.79
C GLU A 74 25.57 -9.31 1.43
N ASP A 75 26.84 -9.38 1.00
CA ASP A 75 27.59 -8.19 0.58
C ASP A 75 27.01 -7.57 -0.69
N ALA A 76 26.53 -8.39 -1.62
CA ALA A 76 25.88 -7.92 -2.83
C ALA A 76 24.55 -7.22 -2.49
N TRP A 77 23.78 -7.75 -1.55
CA TRP A 77 22.53 -7.11 -1.09
C TRP A 77 22.81 -5.82 -0.30
N ALA A 78 23.86 -5.79 0.51
CA ALA A 78 24.29 -4.55 1.19
C ALA A 78 24.65 -3.45 0.18
N ARG A 79 25.42 -3.78 -0.86
CA ARG A 79 25.73 -2.84 -1.95
C ARG A 79 24.48 -2.39 -2.71
N THR A 80 23.52 -3.28 -2.94
CA THR A 80 22.26 -2.95 -3.61
C THR A 80 21.41 -1.97 -2.77
N ARG A 81 21.36 -2.17 -1.45
CA ARG A 81 20.72 -1.23 -0.51
C ARG A 81 21.40 0.13 -0.56
N ASP A 82 22.73 0.19 -0.54
CA ASP A 82 23.48 1.45 -0.58
C ASP A 82 23.27 2.19 -1.90
N LEU A 83 23.19 1.46 -3.03
CA LEU A 83 22.85 2.02 -4.32
C LEU A 83 21.42 2.59 -4.33
N LEU A 84 20.45 1.86 -3.79
CA LEU A 84 19.08 2.37 -3.68
C LEU A 84 19.04 3.64 -2.81
N ALA A 85 19.68 3.62 -1.64
CA ALA A 85 19.73 4.78 -0.76
C ALA A 85 20.35 6.02 -1.45
N ALA A 86 21.37 5.82 -2.29
CA ALA A 86 21.98 6.91 -3.07
C ALA A 86 21.10 7.42 -4.22
N GLN A 87 20.25 6.56 -4.81
CA GLN A 87 19.37 6.92 -5.92
C GLN A 87 17.99 7.43 -5.47
N LEU A 88 17.60 7.14 -4.23
CA LEU A 88 16.31 7.51 -3.68
C LEU A 88 16.28 9.03 -3.39
N PRO A 89 15.39 9.81 -4.04
CA PRO A 89 15.29 11.23 -3.75
C PRO A 89 14.91 11.47 -2.28
N PRO A 90 15.49 12.46 -1.59
CA PRO A 90 15.13 12.75 -0.18
C PRO A 90 13.63 12.99 0.04
N ALA A 91 12.94 13.57 -0.95
CA ALA A 91 11.50 13.77 -0.88
C ALA A 91 10.73 12.43 -0.88
N HIS A 92 11.23 11.41 -1.60
CA HIS A 92 10.62 10.07 -1.62
C HIS A 92 10.81 9.36 -0.27
N GLU A 93 12.02 9.39 0.28
CA GLU A 93 12.26 8.82 1.61
C GLU A 93 11.39 9.50 2.67
N THR A 94 11.31 10.84 2.65
CA THR A 94 10.40 11.59 3.52
C THR A 94 8.96 11.15 3.34
N PHE A 95 8.49 10.97 2.11
CA PHE A 95 7.14 10.49 1.83
C PHE A 95 6.91 9.11 2.45
N TYR A 96 7.77 8.12 2.20
CA TYR A 96 7.63 6.77 2.76
C TYR A 96 7.60 6.77 4.28
N ARG A 97 8.49 7.54 4.93
CA ARG A 97 8.55 7.62 6.39
C ARG A 97 7.39 8.41 7.02
N SER A 98 6.65 9.19 6.21
CA SER A 98 5.47 9.95 6.65
C SER A 98 4.15 9.19 6.54
N LEU A 99 4.16 7.99 5.98
CA LEU A 99 2.95 7.19 5.77
C LEU A 99 2.29 6.82 7.11
N SER A 100 0.97 6.97 7.17
CA SER A 100 0.19 6.68 8.37
C SER A 100 -0.24 5.20 8.41
N PRO A 101 -0.33 4.56 9.58
CA PRO A 101 -0.81 3.19 9.66
C PRO A 101 -2.30 3.06 9.33
N TYR A 102 -3.08 4.09 9.64
CA TYR A 102 -4.51 4.23 9.32
C TYR A 102 -4.95 5.69 9.45
N THR A 103 -6.18 5.99 9.04
CA THR A 103 -6.84 7.28 9.35
C THR A 103 -8.34 7.10 9.56
N LEU A 104 -8.92 7.98 10.35
CA LEU A 104 -10.35 8.02 10.64
C LEU A 104 -10.98 9.24 9.98
N ALA A 105 -12.16 9.06 9.39
CA ALA A 105 -13.01 10.15 8.94
C ALA A 105 -14.48 9.79 9.17
N GLY A 106 -15.13 10.43 10.13
CA GLY A 106 -16.49 10.12 10.55
C GLY A 106 -16.62 8.68 11.00
N ASP A 107 -17.52 7.93 10.37
CA ASP A 107 -17.77 6.51 10.67
C ASP A 107 -16.87 5.54 9.91
N TYR A 108 -15.91 6.05 9.14
CA TYR A 108 -14.99 5.25 8.36
C TYR A 108 -13.60 5.15 8.99
N LEU A 109 -13.04 3.96 8.95
CA LEU A 109 -11.64 3.69 9.18
C LEU A 109 -11.00 3.32 7.83
N PHE A 110 -9.96 4.04 7.45
CA PHE A 110 -9.14 3.74 6.28
C PHE A 110 -7.85 3.09 6.74
N VAL A 111 -7.57 1.91 6.21
CA VAL A 111 -6.40 1.09 6.56
C VAL A 111 -5.95 0.29 5.34
N HIS A 112 -4.69 -0.16 5.30
CA HIS A 112 -4.20 -0.90 4.16
C HIS A 112 -4.87 -2.27 4.00
N ALA A 113 -4.68 -3.19 4.96
CA ALA A 113 -5.17 -4.57 4.86
C ALA A 113 -6.47 -4.81 5.60
N GLY A 114 -6.61 -4.27 6.79
CA GLY A 114 -7.75 -4.48 7.66
C GLY A 114 -7.40 -4.33 9.14
N VAL A 115 -8.24 -4.87 9.99
CA VAL A 115 -8.05 -4.88 11.45
C VAL A 115 -8.33 -6.27 12.01
N ARG A 116 -7.64 -6.65 13.08
CA ARG A 116 -7.94 -7.88 13.80
C ARG A 116 -9.30 -7.76 14.49
N PRO A 117 -10.24 -8.68 14.20
CA PRO A 117 -11.57 -8.64 14.80
C PRO A 117 -11.53 -8.72 16.33
N LYS A 118 -12.42 -7.98 16.98
CA LYS A 118 -12.59 -7.94 18.45
C LYS A 118 -11.41 -7.34 19.21
N VAL A 119 -10.43 -6.78 18.54
CA VAL A 119 -9.34 -6.00 19.11
C VAL A 119 -9.64 -4.52 18.90
N ARG A 120 -9.48 -3.70 19.94
CA ARG A 120 -9.70 -2.25 19.85
C ARG A 120 -8.71 -1.63 18.89
N LEU A 121 -9.06 -0.51 18.26
CA LEU A 121 -8.22 0.13 17.25
C LEU A 121 -6.83 0.52 17.78
N GLU A 122 -6.76 1.02 19.01
CA GLU A 122 -5.54 1.40 19.70
C GLU A 122 -4.63 0.22 20.07
N ASP A 123 -5.18 -1.00 20.11
CA ASP A 123 -4.46 -2.24 20.43
C ASP A 123 -4.09 -3.05 19.16
N GLN A 124 -4.42 -2.54 17.98
CA GLN A 124 -4.05 -3.16 16.70
C GLN A 124 -2.55 -3.14 16.47
N THR A 125 -2.00 -4.25 15.99
CA THR A 125 -0.58 -4.28 15.62
C THR A 125 -0.38 -3.73 14.20
N THR A 126 0.77 -3.12 13.95
CA THR A 126 1.15 -2.69 12.60
C THR A 126 1.13 -3.87 11.61
N GLN A 127 1.54 -5.06 12.07
CA GLN A 127 1.47 -6.28 11.28
C GLN A 127 0.03 -6.60 10.82
N ASP A 128 -0.95 -6.51 11.73
CA ASP A 128 -2.35 -6.76 11.36
C ASP A 128 -2.87 -5.70 10.38
N LEU A 129 -2.59 -4.43 10.64
CA LEU A 129 -3.04 -3.33 9.79
C LEU A 129 -2.52 -3.44 8.35
N MET A 130 -1.34 -4.04 8.14
CA MET A 130 -0.69 -4.17 6.83
C MET A 130 -0.81 -5.55 6.16
N TRP A 131 -1.12 -6.63 6.92
CA TRP A 131 -1.01 -7.99 6.40
C TRP A 131 -2.23 -8.87 6.61
N ILE A 132 -3.18 -8.51 7.48
CA ILE A 132 -4.34 -9.35 7.78
C ILE A 132 -5.16 -9.61 6.50
N ARG A 133 -5.64 -10.84 6.35
CA ARG A 133 -6.47 -11.23 5.19
C ARG A 133 -7.75 -11.92 5.65
N ARG A 134 -7.75 -13.24 5.63
CA ARG A 134 -8.93 -14.08 5.81
C ARG A 134 -9.69 -13.78 7.10
N GLU A 135 -9.00 -13.66 8.22
CA GLU A 135 -9.60 -13.38 9.53
C GLU A 135 -10.44 -12.08 9.54
N PHE A 136 -9.98 -11.08 8.79
CA PHE A 136 -10.71 -9.81 8.63
C PHE A 136 -11.77 -9.90 7.54
N VAL A 137 -11.44 -10.43 6.37
CA VAL A 137 -12.32 -10.43 5.19
C VAL A 137 -13.57 -11.29 5.40
N GLU A 138 -13.47 -12.40 6.15
CA GLU A 138 -14.58 -13.30 6.47
C GLU A 138 -15.35 -12.89 7.73
N CYS A 139 -14.88 -11.89 8.48
CA CYS A 139 -15.57 -11.40 9.66
C CYS A 139 -16.74 -10.49 9.27
N GLU A 140 -17.90 -10.71 9.85
CA GLU A 140 -19.08 -9.87 9.60
C GLU A 140 -18.85 -8.43 10.07
N LYS A 141 -18.31 -8.26 11.29
CA LYS A 141 -18.02 -6.96 11.90
C LYS A 141 -16.76 -7.02 12.73
N ALA A 142 -15.70 -6.37 12.28
CA ALA A 142 -14.42 -6.37 12.99
C ALA A 142 -14.37 -5.37 14.15
N ILE A 143 -14.85 -4.13 13.91
CA ILE A 143 -14.92 -3.01 14.88
C ILE A 143 -16.18 -2.17 14.65
N ASP A 144 -16.42 -1.16 15.52
CA ASP A 144 -17.56 -0.23 15.40
C ASP A 144 -17.27 0.92 14.38
N LYS A 145 -16.74 0.57 13.20
CA LYS A 145 -16.50 1.46 12.06
C LYS A 145 -16.70 0.70 10.75
N VAL A 146 -16.98 1.41 9.67
CA VAL A 146 -16.89 0.86 8.32
C VAL A 146 -15.43 0.89 7.88
N VAL A 147 -14.84 -0.27 7.67
CA VAL A 147 -13.41 -0.38 7.33
C VAL A 147 -13.23 -0.34 5.82
N VAL A 148 -12.56 0.71 5.32
CA VAL A 148 -12.18 0.84 3.90
C VAL A 148 -10.75 0.36 3.73
N HIS A 149 -10.54 -0.64 2.85
CA HIS A 149 -9.24 -1.33 2.75
C HIS A 149 -8.87 -1.76 1.31
N GLY A 150 -7.60 -2.12 1.12
CA GLY A 150 -7.01 -2.76 -0.07
C GLY A 150 -6.45 -4.15 0.23
N HIS A 151 -5.21 -4.42 -0.19
CA HIS A 151 -4.35 -5.56 0.13
C HIS A 151 -4.84 -6.95 -0.28
N THR A 152 -6.13 -7.19 -0.29
CA THR A 152 -6.73 -8.48 -0.69
C THR A 152 -7.49 -8.28 -1.99
N PRO A 153 -6.85 -8.54 -3.15
CA PRO A 153 -7.45 -8.28 -4.45
C PRO A 153 -8.72 -9.10 -4.69
N SER A 154 -9.69 -8.50 -5.35
CA SER A 154 -10.92 -9.13 -5.82
C SER A 154 -11.27 -8.62 -7.22
N GLU A 155 -12.05 -9.39 -7.98
CA GLU A 155 -12.44 -8.99 -9.35
C GLU A 155 -13.24 -7.68 -9.39
N GLN A 156 -14.00 -7.41 -8.33
CA GLN A 156 -14.81 -6.21 -8.18
C GLN A 156 -14.66 -5.65 -6.77
N ALA A 157 -14.85 -4.34 -6.64
CA ALA A 157 -14.91 -3.71 -5.33
C ALA A 157 -16.04 -4.33 -4.49
N HIS A 158 -15.75 -4.59 -3.23
CA HIS A 158 -16.73 -5.08 -2.27
C HIS A 158 -17.29 -3.91 -1.46
N VAL A 159 -18.59 -3.69 -1.51
CA VAL A 159 -19.28 -2.69 -0.68
C VAL A 159 -20.24 -3.40 0.26
N GLY A 160 -19.87 -3.50 1.52
CA GLY A 160 -20.66 -4.14 2.57
C GLY A 160 -20.94 -3.19 3.73
N ARG A 161 -21.81 -3.62 4.65
CA ARG A 161 -22.24 -2.81 5.80
C ARG A 161 -21.09 -2.36 6.69
N TRP A 162 -20.06 -3.21 6.90
CA TRP A 162 -18.98 -2.98 7.84
C TRP A 162 -17.60 -2.95 7.19
N ARG A 163 -17.53 -3.27 5.90
CA ARG A 163 -16.27 -3.36 5.16
C ARG A 163 -16.46 -2.94 3.71
N ILE A 164 -15.52 -2.16 3.20
CA ILE A 164 -15.43 -1.75 1.78
C ILE A 164 -14.02 -2.09 1.30
N GLY A 165 -13.90 -3.07 0.40
CA GLY A 165 -12.65 -3.47 -0.24
C GLY A 165 -12.56 -2.91 -1.65
N ILE A 166 -11.53 -2.11 -1.93
CA ILE A 166 -11.37 -1.45 -3.25
C ILE A 166 -10.13 -1.88 -4.01
N ASP A 167 -9.45 -2.94 -3.58
CA ASP A 167 -8.34 -3.50 -4.32
C ASP A 167 -8.84 -4.41 -5.45
N THR A 168 -8.67 -3.97 -6.67
CA THR A 168 -9.02 -4.73 -7.89
C THR A 168 -7.79 -5.23 -8.64
N GLY A 169 -6.63 -5.28 -7.97
CA GLY A 169 -5.41 -5.84 -8.53
C GLY A 169 -4.84 -5.00 -9.68
N ALA A 170 -4.75 -3.68 -9.52
CA ALA A 170 -4.36 -2.75 -10.59
C ALA A 170 -3.04 -3.15 -11.27
N TYR A 171 -2.08 -3.72 -10.55
CA TYR A 171 -0.80 -4.19 -11.09
C TYR A 171 -0.96 -5.30 -12.15
N ALA A 172 -2.01 -6.11 -12.07
CA ALA A 172 -2.30 -7.21 -12.98
C ALA A 172 -3.43 -6.89 -13.96
N THR A 173 -4.44 -6.14 -13.52
CA THR A 173 -5.65 -5.85 -14.30
C THR A 173 -5.54 -4.54 -15.09
N GLY A 174 -4.64 -3.62 -14.71
CA GLY A 174 -4.58 -2.25 -15.22
C GLY A 174 -5.74 -1.37 -14.74
N VAL A 175 -6.59 -1.87 -13.83
CA VAL A 175 -7.76 -1.15 -13.31
C VAL A 175 -7.50 -0.67 -11.90
N LEU A 176 -7.33 0.65 -11.74
CA LEU A 176 -7.27 1.29 -10.43
C LEU A 176 -8.68 1.67 -9.98
N THR A 177 -9.02 1.29 -8.75
CA THR A 177 -10.34 1.54 -8.17
C THR A 177 -10.25 2.56 -7.04
N ALA A 178 -11.25 3.43 -6.97
CA ALA A 178 -11.45 4.40 -5.90
C ALA A 178 -12.90 4.36 -5.41
N ILE A 179 -13.15 4.89 -4.23
CA ILE A 179 -14.49 5.11 -3.72
C ILE A 179 -14.66 6.59 -3.37
N ARG A 180 -15.79 7.19 -3.79
CA ARG A 180 -16.26 8.47 -3.29
C ARG A 180 -17.26 8.20 -2.16
N LEU A 181 -17.02 8.82 -1.02
CA LEU A 181 -17.88 8.77 0.16
C LEU A 181 -18.40 10.17 0.43
N PHE A 182 -19.71 10.36 0.34
CA PHE A 182 -20.34 11.66 0.57
C PHE A 182 -21.71 11.47 1.24
N ASN A 183 -21.86 11.88 2.49
CA ASN A 183 -23.01 11.56 3.32
C ASN A 183 -23.24 10.03 3.37
N GLU A 184 -24.41 9.57 2.90
CA GLU A 184 -24.74 8.14 2.80
C GLU A 184 -24.39 7.53 1.42
N GLU A 185 -23.93 8.36 0.47
CA GLU A 185 -23.58 7.90 -0.87
C GLU A 185 -22.21 7.25 -0.90
N GLN A 186 -22.11 6.12 -1.61
CA GLN A 186 -20.91 5.32 -1.79
C GLN A 186 -20.75 4.97 -3.27
N ASP A 187 -19.95 5.76 -4.02
CA ASP A 187 -19.77 5.55 -5.46
C ASP A 187 -18.41 4.93 -5.74
N ILE A 188 -18.40 3.81 -6.42
CA ILE A 188 -17.19 3.20 -6.94
C ILE A 188 -16.80 3.87 -8.25
N LEU A 189 -15.55 4.29 -8.33
CA LEU A 189 -14.91 4.87 -9.50
C LEU A 189 -13.76 3.96 -9.92
N ASP A 190 -13.54 3.80 -11.21
CA ASP A 190 -12.38 3.05 -11.71
C ASP A 190 -11.82 3.63 -13.00
N THR A 191 -10.66 3.12 -13.41
CA THR A 191 -9.94 3.57 -14.61
C THR A 191 -10.32 2.81 -15.88
N ARG A 192 -11.38 1.98 -15.87
CA ARG A 192 -11.85 1.31 -17.09
C ARG A 192 -12.39 2.34 -18.08
N ALA A 193 -11.95 2.25 -19.32
CA ALA A 193 -12.45 3.14 -20.36
C ALA A 193 -13.94 2.86 -20.62
N GLY A 194 -14.81 3.87 -20.44
CA GLY A 194 -16.20 3.82 -20.87
C GLY A 194 -17.25 3.55 -19.80
N SER A 195 -16.91 3.45 -18.52
CA SER A 195 -17.92 3.47 -17.45
C SER A 195 -18.33 4.93 -17.14
N ARG A 196 -19.25 5.48 -17.91
CA ARG A 196 -20.05 6.64 -17.58
C ARG A 196 -21.48 6.23 -17.36
#